data_90fa9aa5e9bf870f1dc9e7100b527867
#
_entry.id   90fa9aa5e9bf870f1dc9e7100b527867
#
_cell.length_a   1.000
_cell.length_b   1.000
_cell.length_c   1.000
_cell.angle_alpha   90.00
_cell.angle_beta   90.00
_cell.angle_gamma   90.00
#
_symmetry.space_group_name_H-M   'P 1'
#
loop_
_entity.id
_entity.type
_entity.pdbx_description
1 polymer ?
#
loop_
_entity_poly.entity_id
_entity_poly.type
_entity_poly.pdbx_seq_one_letter_code
_entity_poly.pdbx_strand_id
1 'polypeptide(L)'
;GNAYYQIPILLIAVIFQILVGLYSAIYIALKKSSTIARTTIAGAIINVLVNLALIRFIGLYAASISTLVSYASTALYRRIDIRKYIKIKVNVKNILLNSVAVVFVTLSYYFNITILNVAALVIACIYAVGINWKLIKMFFAEIRKYKKEGN
;
A
#
# COMPACT_ATOMS: atom_id res chain seq x y z
N GLY A 1 11.44 4.34 -23.61
CA GLY A 1 10.59 3.25 -23.32
C GLY A 1 9.34 3.56 -22.52
N ASN A 2 8.23 3.00 -22.99
CA ASN A 2 6.87 3.20 -22.39
C ASN A 2 6.72 2.64 -20.97
N ALA A 3 7.68 1.85 -20.48
CA ALA A 3 7.66 1.29 -19.12
C ALA A 3 7.73 2.36 -18.02
N TYR A 4 8.38 3.48 -18.30
CA TYR A 4 8.53 4.58 -17.35
C TYR A 4 7.19 5.15 -16.86
N TYR A 5 6.21 5.29 -17.74
CA TYR A 5 4.88 5.84 -17.41
C TYR A 5 4.01 4.88 -16.58
N GLN A 6 4.43 3.62 -16.41
CA GLN A 6 3.69 2.64 -15.60
C GLN A 6 4.07 2.70 -14.11
N ILE A 7 5.22 3.27 -13.79
CA ILE A 7 5.75 3.34 -12.42
C ILE A 7 4.76 3.97 -11.44
N PRO A 8 4.11 5.10 -11.74
CA PRO A 8 3.13 5.70 -10.83
C PRO A 8 1.93 4.80 -10.54
N ILE A 9 1.44 4.06 -11.53
CA ILE A 9 0.32 3.13 -11.37
C ILE A 9 0.73 1.99 -10.42
N LEU A 10 1.95 1.45 -10.60
CA LEU A 10 2.48 0.41 -9.74
C LEU A 10 2.73 0.91 -8.31
N LEU A 11 3.18 2.16 -8.13
CA LEU A 11 3.34 2.74 -6.79
C LEU A 11 2.01 2.82 -6.04
N ILE A 12 0.92 3.20 -6.72
CA ILE A 12 -0.41 3.17 -6.13
C ILE A 12 -0.83 1.73 -5.80
N ALA A 13 -0.52 0.77 -6.67
CA ALA A 13 -0.80 -0.65 -6.42
C ALA A 13 -0.07 -1.17 -5.17
N VAL A 14 1.18 -0.76 -4.95
CA VAL A 14 1.97 -1.10 -3.75
C VAL A 14 1.32 -0.60 -2.47
N ILE A 15 0.69 0.59 -2.47
CA ILE A 15 -0.05 1.09 -1.30
C ILE A 15 -1.19 0.13 -0.93
N PHE A 16 -1.97 -0.32 -1.91
CA PHE A 16 -3.03 -1.31 -1.68
C PHE A 16 -2.46 -2.67 -1.25
N GLN A 17 -1.30 -3.09 -1.79
CA GLN A 17 -0.60 -4.30 -1.37
C GLN A 17 -0.20 -4.24 0.11
N ILE A 18 0.31 -3.11 0.59
CA ILE A 18 0.64 -2.90 2.01
C ILE A 18 -0.62 -3.05 2.87
N LEU A 19 -1.75 -2.46 2.47
CA LEU A 19 -3.02 -2.62 3.18
C LEU A 19 -3.48 -4.08 3.22
N VAL A 20 -3.35 -4.81 2.11
CA VAL A 20 -3.63 -6.25 2.04
C VAL A 20 -2.76 -7.03 3.04
N GLY A 21 -1.47 -6.67 3.17
CA GLY A 21 -0.54 -7.26 4.15
C GLY A 21 -0.97 -6.99 5.60
N LEU A 22 -1.34 -5.74 5.92
CA LEU A 22 -1.83 -5.37 7.25
C LEU A 22 -3.09 -6.15 7.63
N TYR A 23 -4.04 -6.26 6.72
CA TYR A 23 -5.25 -7.05 6.94
C TYR A 23 -4.94 -8.56 7.08
N SER A 24 -3.93 -9.08 6.37
CA SER A 24 -3.47 -10.46 6.55
C SER A 24 -2.96 -10.71 7.97
N ALA A 25 -2.17 -9.80 8.53
CA ALA A 25 -1.69 -9.90 9.91
C ALA A 25 -2.85 -9.96 10.92
N ILE A 26 -3.91 -9.17 10.69
CA ILE A 26 -5.12 -9.22 11.54
C ILE A 26 -5.82 -10.58 11.42
N TYR A 27 -5.96 -11.13 10.22
CA TYR A 27 -6.57 -12.46 10.05
C TYR A 27 -5.74 -13.58 10.71
N ILE A 28 -4.41 -13.48 10.69
CA ILE A 28 -3.53 -14.43 11.39
C ILE A 28 -3.80 -14.35 12.90
N ALA A 29 -3.87 -13.14 13.47
CA ALA A 29 -4.17 -12.94 14.89
C ALA A 29 -5.56 -13.49 15.26
N LEU A 30 -6.53 -13.42 14.34
CA LEU A 30 -7.87 -14.00 14.51
C LEU A 30 -7.95 -15.50 14.20
N LYS A 31 -6.83 -16.16 13.89
CA LYS A 31 -6.76 -17.58 13.47
C LYS A 31 -7.62 -17.90 12.23
N LYS A 32 -7.79 -16.92 11.31
CA LYS A 32 -8.59 -17.04 10.09
C LYS A 32 -7.75 -17.08 8.81
N SER A 33 -6.69 -17.88 8.80
CA SER A 33 -5.76 -17.99 7.68
C SER A 33 -6.41 -18.48 6.37
N SER A 34 -7.50 -19.26 6.45
CA SER A 34 -8.24 -19.72 5.27
C SER A 34 -8.86 -18.55 4.49
N THR A 35 -9.27 -17.47 5.17
CA THR A 35 -9.79 -16.24 4.53
C THR A 35 -8.70 -15.54 3.73
N ILE A 36 -7.45 -15.56 4.21
CA ILE A 36 -6.30 -15.00 3.48
C ILE A 36 -6.13 -15.76 2.16
N ALA A 37 -6.09 -17.09 2.20
CA ALA A 37 -5.93 -17.92 1.02
C ALA A 37 -7.02 -17.67 -0.02
N ARG A 38 -8.29 -17.71 0.39
CA ARG A 38 -9.46 -17.46 -0.49
C ARG A 38 -9.41 -16.08 -1.14
N THR A 39 -9.13 -15.04 -0.39
CA THR A 39 -9.09 -13.67 -0.92
C THR A 39 -7.89 -13.42 -1.81
N THR A 40 -6.75 -14.10 -1.54
CA THR A 40 -5.56 -14.02 -2.41
C THR A 40 -5.80 -14.70 -3.74
N ILE A 41 -6.43 -15.88 -3.74
CA ILE A 41 -6.81 -16.59 -4.97
C ILE A 41 -7.80 -15.76 -5.78
N ALA A 42 -8.83 -15.20 -5.14
CA ALA A 42 -9.79 -14.32 -5.80
C ALA A 42 -9.10 -13.09 -6.43
N GLY A 43 -8.17 -12.46 -5.71
CA GLY A 43 -7.36 -11.37 -6.24
C GLY A 43 -6.51 -11.77 -7.45
N ALA A 44 -5.90 -12.95 -7.43
CA ALA A 44 -5.14 -13.46 -8.55
C ALA A 44 -6.02 -13.70 -9.78
N ILE A 45 -7.21 -14.25 -9.60
CA ILE A 45 -8.19 -14.44 -10.68
C ILE A 45 -8.59 -13.08 -11.28
N ILE A 46 -8.91 -12.09 -10.45
CA ILE A 46 -9.23 -10.73 -10.90
C ILE A 46 -8.08 -10.15 -11.72
N ASN A 47 -6.83 -10.30 -11.24
CA ASN A 47 -5.65 -9.81 -11.96
C ASN A 47 -5.57 -10.39 -13.36
N VAL A 48 -5.67 -11.72 -13.48
CA VAL A 48 -5.59 -12.41 -14.78
C VAL A 48 -6.74 -11.99 -15.71
N LEU A 49 -7.97 -11.94 -15.21
CA LEU A 49 -9.14 -11.57 -16.02
C LEU A 49 -9.04 -10.13 -16.53
N VAL A 50 -8.69 -9.19 -15.67
CA VAL A 50 -8.51 -7.77 -16.04
C VAL A 50 -7.36 -7.61 -17.02
N ASN A 51 -6.24 -8.32 -16.80
CA ASN A 51 -5.09 -8.26 -17.70
C ASN A 51 -5.46 -8.78 -19.10
N LEU A 52 -6.11 -9.95 -19.19
CA LEU A 52 -6.54 -10.53 -20.47
C LEU A 52 -7.55 -9.63 -21.20
N ALA A 53 -8.47 -9.01 -20.47
CA ALA A 53 -9.44 -8.09 -21.04
C ALA A 53 -8.80 -6.82 -21.62
N LEU A 54 -7.78 -6.29 -20.94
CA LEU A 54 -7.19 -4.98 -21.26
C LEU A 54 -5.96 -5.08 -22.19
N ILE A 55 -5.27 -6.23 -22.25
CA ILE A 55 -3.99 -6.35 -22.97
C ILE A 55 -4.13 -6.01 -24.47
N ARG A 56 -5.29 -6.31 -25.06
CA ARG A 56 -5.56 -6.02 -26.48
C ARG A 56 -5.73 -4.52 -26.76
N PHE A 57 -6.18 -3.73 -25.77
CA PHE A 57 -6.50 -2.32 -25.92
C PHE A 57 -5.35 -1.40 -25.51
N ILE A 58 -4.67 -1.74 -24.42
CA ILE A 58 -3.67 -0.85 -23.79
C ILE A 58 -2.29 -1.51 -23.65
N GLY A 59 -2.10 -2.71 -24.20
CA GLY A 59 -0.80 -3.40 -24.20
C GLY A 59 -0.19 -3.53 -22.81
N LEU A 60 1.03 -3.06 -22.64
CA LEU A 60 1.80 -3.21 -21.42
C LEU A 60 1.16 -2.54 -20.17
N TYR A 61 0.32 -1.50 -20.36
CA TYR A 61 -0.42 -0.86 -19.26
C TYR A 61 -1.44 -1.79 -18.61
N ALA A 62 -1.91 -2.82 -19.33
CA ALA A 62 -2.84 -3.80 -18.80
C ALA A 62 -2.30 -4.49 -17.54
N ALA A 63 -1.00 -4.81 -17.50
CA ALA A 63 -0.37 -5.46 -16.37
C ALA A 63 -0.36 -4.57 -15.12
N SER A 64 -0.08 -3.29 -15.27
CA SER A 64 -0.05 -2.34 -14.15
C SER A 64 -1.46 -2.07 -13.61
N ILE A 65 -2.43 -1.90 -14.49
CA ILE A 65 -3.82 -1.64 -14.13
C ILE A 65 -4.46 -2.87 -13.50
N SER A 66 -4.24 -4.07 -14.06
CA SER A 66 -4.78 -5.31 -13.49
C SER A 66 -4.24 -5.57 -12.08
N THR A 67 -2.96 -5.28 -11.85
CA THR A 67 -2.33 -5.37 -10.53
C THR A 67 -2.96 -4.39 -9.54
N LEU A 68 -3.17 -3.14 -9.94
CA LEU A 68 -3.83 -2.12 -9.14
C LEU A 68 -5.26 -2.55 -8.77
N VAL A 69 -6.06 -2.97 -9.76
CA VAL A 69 -7.45 -3.41 -9.56
C VAL A 69 -7.52 -4.62 -8.63
N SER A 70 -6.63 -5.59 -8.79
CA SER A 70 -6.56 -6.78 -7.95
C SER A 70 -6.29 -6.44 -6.49
N TYR A 71 -5.24 -5.65 -6.21
CA TYR A 71 -4.92 -5.26 -4.84
C TYR A 71 -5.97 -4.35 -4.23
N ALA A 72 -6.51 -3.40 -4.99
CA ALA A 72 -7.57 -2.52 -4.52
C ALA A 72 -8.84 -3.31 -4.15
N SER A 73 -9.28 -4.23 -5.00
CA SER A 73 -10.43 -5.10 -4.75
C SER A 73 -10.22 -5.99 -3.53
N THR A 74 -9.04 -6.60 -3.41
CA THR A 74 -8.68 -7.46 -2.25
C THR A 74 -8.63 -6.65 -0.95
N ALA A 75 -8.02 -5.45 -0.97
CA ALA A 75 -7.96 -4.57 0.19
C ALA A 75 -9.35 -4.12 0.63
N LEU A 76 -10.20 -3.74 -0.32
CA LEU A 76 -11.56 -3.30 -0.05
C LEU A 76 -12.41 -4.43 0.57
N TYR A 77 -12.37 -5.62 -0.03
CA TYR A 77 -13.06 -6.78 0.51
C TYR A 77 -12.61 -7.10 1.94
N ARG A 78 -11.30 -7.19 2.18
CA ARG A 78 -10.74 -7.46 3.51
C ARG A 78 -11.11 -6.38 4.53
N ARG A 79 -11.12 -5.11 4.13
CA ARG A 79 -11.56 -4.00 4.99
C ARG A 79 -13.00 -4.18 5.44
N ILE A 80 -13.90 -4.56 4.53
CA ILE A 80 -15.32 -4.76 4.83
C ILE A 80 -15.51 -5.97 5.76
N ASP A 81 -14.82 -7.07 5.45
CA ASP A 81 -14.96 -8.31 6.22
C ASP A 81 -14.37 -8.18 7.65
N ILE A 82 -13.20 -7.55 7.80
CA ILE A 82 -12.56 -7.34 9.11
C ILE A 82 -13.42 -6.47 10.04
N ARG A 83 -14.20 -5.53 9.52
CA ARG A 83 -15.11 -4.70 10.32
C ARG A 83 -16.13 -5.52 11.13
N LYS A 84 -16.44 -6.76 10.70
CA LYS A 84 -17.31 -7.68 11.43
C LYS A 84 -16.68 -8.20 12.73
N TYR A 85 -15.35 -8.22 12.80
CA TYR A 85 -14.59 -8.79 13.91
C TYR A 85 -13.96 -7.73 14.81
N ILE A 86 -13.51 -6.62 14.22
CA ILE A 86 -12.79 -5.56 14.93
C ILE A 86 -13.29 -4.20 14.44
N LYS A 87 -13.69 -3.32 15.38
CA LYS A 87 -13.96 -1.91 15.08
C LYS A 87 -12.62 -1.16 14.94
N ILE A 88 -12.06 -1.15 13.75
CA ILE A 88 -10.85 -0.37 13.47
C ILE A 88 -11.22 1.11 13.39
N LYS A 89 -10.78 1.89 14.37
CA LYS A 89 -10.87 3.36 14.30
C LYS A 89 -9.79 3.86 13.33
N VAL A 90 -10.21 4.08 12.10
CA VAL A 90 -9.31 4.62 11.07
C VAL A 90 -9.38 6.14 11.13
N ASN A 91 -8.24 6.78 11.31
CA ASN A 91 -8.16 8.23 11.24
C ASN A 91 -8.20 8.67 9.76
N VAL A 92 -9.41 9.00 9.29
CA VAL A 92 -9.66 9.41 7.90
C VAL A 92 -8.79 10.61 7.50
N LYS A 93 -8.54 11.54 8.43
CA LYS A 93 -7.70 12.72 8.19
C LYS A 93 -6.26 12.33 7.80
N ASN A 94 -5.68 11.35 8.49
CA ASN A 94 -4.32 10.88 8.17
C ASN A 94 -4.28 10.15 6.82
N ILE A 95 -5.32 9.38 6.49
CA ILE A 95 -5.39 8.71 5.19
C ILE A 95 -5.48 9.76 4.08
N LEU A 96 -6.34 10.76 4.24
CA LEU A 96 -6.51 11.82 3.24
C LEU A 96 -5.19 12.58 3.03
N LEU A 97 -4.52 12.94 4.11
CA LEU A 97 -3.25 13.65 4.09
C LEU A 97 -2.15 12.82 3.38
N ASN A 98 -2.06 11.53 3.70
CA ASN A 98 -1.12 10.61 3.03
C ASN A 98 -1.46 10.44 1.54
N SER A 99 -2.74 10.36 1.18
CA SER A 99 -3.17 10.27 -0.22
C SER A 99 -2.77 11.51 -1.02
N VAL A 100 -2.92 12.70 -0.44
CA VAL A 100 -2.49 13.96 -1.05
C VAL A 100 -0.97 13.98 -1.25
N ALA A 101 -0.19 13.53 -0.26
CA ALA A 101 1.27 13.43 -0.38
C ALA A 101 1.70 12.49 -1.52
N VAL A 102 1.05 11.32 -1.65
CA VAL A 102 1.32 10.37 -2.75
C VAL A 102 0.98 10.98 -4.11
N VAL A 103 -0.16 11.65 -4.23
CA VAL A 103 -0.56 12.33 -5.47
C VAL A 103 0.46 13.41 -5.84
N PHE A 104 0.90 14.20 -4.86
CA PHE A 104 1.91 15.25 -5.08
C PHE A 104 3.24 14.69 -5.59
N VAL A 105 3.77 13.62 -4.95
CA VAL A 105 5.00 12.95 -5.39
C VAL A 105 4.83 12.35 -6.79
N THR A 106 3.66 11.75 -7.08
CA THR A 106 3.36 11.19 -8.39
C THR A 106 3.32 12.26 -9.48
N LEU A 107 2.69 13.40 -9.21
CA LEU A 107 2.65 14.52 -10.14
C LEU A 107 4.05 15.10 -10.38
N SER A 108 4.85 15.30 -9.33
CA SER A 108 6.24 15.78 -9.44
C SER A 108 7.08 14.89 -10.36
N TYR A 109 6.87 13.57 -10.31
CA TYR A 109 7.54 12.62 -11.16
C TYR A 109 7.26 12.84 -12.67
N TYR A 110 6.03 13.23 -13.04
CA TYR A 110 5.67 13.48 -14.43
C TYR A 110 6.28 14.76 -15.01
N PHE A 111 6.63 15.74 -14.18
CA PHE A 111 7.31 16.95 -14.64
C PHE A 111 8.76 16.72 -15.08
N ASN A 112 9.32 15.54 -14.81
CA ASN A 112 10.65 15.09 -15.23
C ASN A 112 11.80 16.07 -14.88
N ILE A 113 11.64 16.87 -13.83
CA ILE A 113 12.66 17.78 -13.31
C ILE A 113 13.35 17.08 -12.15
N THR A 114 14.61 16.67 -12.33
CA THR A 114 15.37 15.88 -11.35
C THR A 114 15.43 16.55 -9.97
N ILE A 115 15.65 17.86 -9.94
CA ILE A 115 15.71 18.64 -8.68
C ILE A 115 14.35 18.59 -7.95
N LEU A 116 13.24 18.72 -8.66
CA LEU A 116 11.90 18.67 -8.10
C LEU A 116 11.58 17.27 -7.52
N ASN A 117 12.00 16.22 -8.22
CA ASN A 117 11.82 14.85 -7.78
C ASN A 117 12.61 14.54 -6.51
N VAL A 118 13.87 14.99 -6.42
CA VAL A 118 14.70 14.83 -5.21
C VAL A 118 14.12 15.62 -4.04
N ALA A 119 13.71 16.87 -4.28
CA ALA A 119 13.07 17.70 -3.25
C ALA A 119 11.77 17.05 -2.73
N ALA A 120 10.90 16.56 -3.64
CA ALA A 120 9.67 15.88 -3.28
C ALA A 120 9.93 14.61 -2.46
N LEU A 121 10.97 13.83 -2.80
CA LEU A 121 11.38 12.64 -2.04
C LEU A 121 11.83 13.02 -0.62
N VAL A 122 12.68 14.02 -0.48
CA VAL A 122 13.17 14.49 0.83
C VAL A 122 12.01 14.97 1.71
N ILE A 123 11.10 15.78 1.15
CA ILE A 123 9.91 16.26 1.86
C ILE A 123 9.02 15.08 2.28
N ALA A 124 8.80 14.09 1.42
CA ALA A 124 8.02 12.90 1.74
C ALA A 124 8.66 12.07 2.86
N CYS A 125 10.00 11.93 2.88
CA CYS A 125 10.73 11.25 3.94
C CYS A 125 10.59 11.99 5.29
N ILE A 126 10.79 13.31 5.30
CA ILE A 126 10.65 14.14 6.51
C ILE A 126 9.22 14.04 7.05
N TYR A 127 8.23 14.14 6.17
CA TYR A 127 6.81 13.99 6.51
C TYR A 127 6.50 12.61 7.10
N ALA A 128 7.00 11.53 6.47
CA ALA A 128 6.80 10.15 6.97
C ALA A 128 7.40 9.95 8.36
N VAL A 129 8.61 10.47 8.61
CA VAL A 129 9.26 10.43 9.92
C VAL A 129 8.46 11.26 10.94
N GLY A 130 8.02 12.46 10.58
CA GLY A 130 7.26 13.35 11.46
C GLY A 130 5.94 12.75 11.93
N ILE A 131 5.13 12.20 10.99
CA ILE A 131 3.85 11.55 11.33
C ILE A 131 4.05 10.29 12.17
N ASN A 132 5.09 9.52 11.90
CA ASN A 132 5.35 8.26 12.57
C ASN A 132 6.29 8.39 13.78
N TRP A 133 6.65 9.61 14.19
CA TRP A 133 7.61 9.87 15.26
C TRP A 133 7.27 9.15 16.58
N LYS A 134 5.98 9.10 16.91
CA LYS A 134 5.51 8.37 18.10
C LYS A 134 5.74 6.86 17.98
N LEU A 135 5.48 6.28 16.81
CA LEU A 135 5.73 4.85 16.54
C LEU A 135 7.22 4.53 16.56
N ILE A 136 8.02 5.40 15.94
CA ILE A 136 9.48 5.28 15.94
C ILE A 136 10.04 5.28 17.35
N LYS A 137 9.60 6.23 18.21
CA LYS A 137 9.99 6.27 19.62
C LYS A 137 9.60 5.01 20.38
N MET A 138 8.39 4.50 20.17
CA MET A 138 7.92 3.25 20.80
C MET A 138 8.79 2.07 20.38
N PHE A 139 9.10 1.95 19.09
CA PHE A 139 9.95 0.89 18.56
C PHE A 139 11.36 0.91 19.16
N PHE A 140 11.99 2.08 19.23
CA PHE A 140 13.31 2.22 19.88
C PHE A 140 13.27 1.96 21.38
N ALA A 141 12.17 2.31 22.07
CA ALA A 141 12.00 2.02 23.49
C ALA A 141 11.90 0.51 23.73
N GLU A 142 11.17 -0.22 22.88
CA GLU A 142 11.02 -1.68 22.93
C GLU A 142 12.37 -2.37 22.70
N ILE A 143 13.13 -1.98 21.66
CA ILE A 143 14.47 -2.53 21.41
C ILE A 143 15.40 -2.29 22.61
N ARG A 144 15.34 -1.11 23.23
CA ARG A 144 16.16 -0.78 24.41
C ARG A 144 15.78 -1.66 25.60
N LYS A 145 14.51 -2.02 25.77
CA LYS A 145 14.02 -2.92 26.81
C LYS A 145 14.56 -4.34 26.60
N TYR A 146 14.44 -4.88 25.38
CA TYR A 146 15.00 -6.20 25.04
C TYR A 146 16.50 -6.29 25.28
N LYS A 147 17.24 -5.22 24.97
CA LYS A 147 18.69 -5.18 25.21
C LYS A 147 19.08 -5.14 26.69
N LYS A 148 18.17 -4.68 27.57
CA LYS A 148 18.38 -4.66 29.05
C LYS A 148 18.02 -6.01 29.71
N GLU A 149 17.09 -6.76 29.13
CA GLU A 149 16.62 -8.06 29.65
C GLU A 149 17.51 -9.22 29.18
N GLY A 150 18.37 -9.00 28.14
CA GLY A 150 19.30 -10.00 27.60
C GLY A 150 20.76 -9.90 28.09
N ASN A 151 21.03 -8.98 29.01
CA ASN A 151 22.30 -8.90 29.79
C ASN A 151 22.01 -9.15 31.27
#